data_10799c6ae0effc74f648dcdbc43ae143
#
_entry.id   10799c6ae0effc74f648dcdbc43ae143
#
_cell.length_a   1.000
_cell.length_b   1.000
_cell.length_c   1.000
_cell.angle_alpha   90.00
_cell.angle_beta   90.00
_cell.angle_gamma   90.00
#
_symmetry.space_group_name_H-M   'P 1'
#
loop_
_entity.id
_entity.type
_entity.pdbx_description
1 polymer ?
#
loop_
_entity_poly.entity_id
_entity_poly.type
_entity_poly.pdbx_seq_one_letter_code
_entity_poly.pdbx_strand_id
1 'polypeptide(L)'
;MKKIINVLINECKTRGFYHTFIMYFSNFISVLRGLRYKIFYFKNIKSSIFFIQSRSKMDIFSNKCRIIIKPFVFIRRNTTIRIDGDSTLHIGDHVFMNDNCNINCANKISIGSYTKIAPNVSINDHDHNYKGIGDENLIKGEVIIGKNVWIGSNSVILRGTIIEDNAVVAAGSIVKGYVAKDSVFLNKRKNITKLYKEEKISS
;
A
#
# COMPACT_ATOMS: atom_id res chain seq x y z
N MET A 1 -2.48 2.90 -32.51
CA MET A 1 -2.33 1.46 -32.79
C MET A 1 -0.86 1.06 -32.97
N LYS A 2 -0.08 1.62 -33.91
CA LYS A 2 1.34 1.23 -34.17
C LYS A 2 2.22 1.18 -32.89
N LYS A 3 2.09 2.14 -31.97
CA LYS A 3 2.88 2.18 -30.71
C LYS A 3 2.61 0.98 -29.80
N ILE A 4 1.35 0.56 -29.68
CA ILE A 4 0.94 -0.59 -28.84
C ILE A 4 1.46 -1.89 -29.46
N ILE A 5 1.35 -2.04 -30.76
CA ILE A 5 1.84 -3.21 -31.51
C ILE A 5 3.37 -3.34 -31.34
N ASN A 6 4.11 -2.24 -31.44
CA ASN A 6 5.55 -2.25 -31.26
C ASN A 6 5.96 -2.63 -29.83
N VAL A 7 5.21 -2.18 -28.81
CA VAL A 7 5.44 -2.60 -27.41
C VAL A 7 5.23 -4.10 -27.26
N LEU A 8 4.13 -4.64 -27.79
CA LEU A 8 3.83 -6.07 -27.73
C LEU A 8 4.90 -6.91 -28.44
N ILE A 9 5.33 -6.49 -29.64
CA ILE A 9 6.41 -7.18 -30.39
C ILE A 9 7.70 -7.18 -29.57
N ASN A 10 8.06 -6.05 -28.97
CA ASN A 10 9.27 -5.95 -28.16
C ASN A 10 9.22 -6.83 -26.92
N GLU A 11 8.08 -6.83 -26.20
CA GLU A 11 7.87 -7.72 -25.06
C GLU A 11 7.93 -9.20 -25.46
N CYS A 12 7.35 -9.58 -26.62
CA CYS A 12 7.44 -10.94 -27.12
C CYS A 12 8.89 -11.33 -27.47
N LYS A 13 9.69 -10.39 -28.00
CA LYS A 13 11.11 -10.64 -28.31
C LYS A 13 11.96 -10.82 -27.03
N THR A 14 11.69 -10.02 -25.99
CA THR A 14 12.47 -10.04 -24.74
C THR A 14 12.08 -11.17 -23.80
N ARG A 15 10.80 -11.52 -23.73
CA ARG A 15 10.25 -12.47 -22.73
C ARG A 15 9.77 -13.79 -23.36
N GLY A 16 9.65 -13.85 -24.68
CA GLY A 16 8.98 -14.93 -25.39
C GLY A 16 7.46 -14.76 -25.43
N PHE A 17 6.82 -15.29 -26.48
CA PHE A 17 5.39 -15.16 -26.72
C PHE A 17 4.55 -15.69 -25.55
N TYR A 18 4.86 -16.90 -25.06
CA TYR A 18 4.09 -17.56 -23.98
C TYR A 18 4.08 -16.73 -22.70
N HIS A 19 5.23 -16.26 -22.21
CA HIS A 19 5.32 -15.45 -21.00
C HIS A 19 4.64 -14.09 -21.15
N THR A 20 4.75 -13.47 -22.32
CA THR A 20 4.06 -12.23 -22.66
C THR A 20 2.55 -12.43 -22.60
N PHE A 21 2.04 -13.49 -23.22
CA PHE A 21 0.60 -13.83 -23.19
C PHE A 21 0.11 -14.04 -21.75
N ILE A 22 0.78 -14.86 -20.94
CA ILE A 22 0.40 -15.11 -19.54
C ILE A 22 0.39 -13.81 -18.72
N MET A 23 1.37 -12.92 -18.93
CA MET A 23 1.44 -11.64 -18.24
C MET A 23 0.23 -10.76 -18.59
N TYR A 24 -0.09 -10.57 -19.85
CA TYR A 24 -1.23 -9.74 -20.27
C TYR A 24 -2.56 -10.36 -19.86
N PHE A 25 -2.70 -11.68 -19.95
CA PHE A 25 -3.89 -12.40 -19.47
C PHE A 25 -4.08 -12.23 -17.97
N SER A 26 -3.01 -12.36 -17.18
CA SER A 26 -3.05 -12.09 -15.72
C SER A 26 -3.45 -10.66 -15.40
N ASN A 27 -2.95 -9.69 -16.15
CA ASN A 27 -3.32 -8.28 -16.00
C ASN A 27 -4.79 -8.04 -16.36
N PHE A 28 -5.29 -8.66 -17.42
CA PHE A 28 -6.70 -8.61 -17.79
C PHE A 28 -7.60 -9.13 -16.67
N ILE A 29 -7.29 -10.29 -16.10
CA ILE A 29 -8.02 -10.83 -14.94
C ILE A 29 -7.93 -9.89 -13.73
N SER A 30 -6.81 -9.20 -13.54
CA SER A 30 -6.63 -8.22 -12.45
C SER A 30 -7.54 -6.99 -12.62
N VAL A 31 -7.74 -6.54 -13.86
CA VAL A 31 -8.73 -5.48 -14.18
C VAL A 31 -10.15 -5.94 -13.89
N LEU A 32 -10.51 -7.16 -14.28
CA LEU A 32 -11.86 -7.71 -14.00
C LEU A 32 -12.13 -7.77 -12.49
N ARG A 33 -11.12 -8.13 -11.68
CA ARG A 33 -11.25 -8.08 -10.21
C ARG A 33 -11.48 -6.66 -9.70
N GLY A 34 -10.75 -5.66 -10.23
CA GLY A 34 -10.96 -4.25 -9.91
C GLY A 34 -12.36 -3.78 -10.26
N LEU A 35 -12.83 -4.14 -11.46
CA LEU A 35 -14.17 -3.79 -11.93
C LEU A 35 -15.26 -4.38 -11.04
N ARG A 36 -15.10 -5.62 -10.56
CA ARG A 36 -16.02 -6.26 -9.60
C ARG A 36 -16.20 -5.39 -8.35
N TYR A 37 -15.11 -4.90 -7.74
CA TYR A 37 -15.23 -4.03 -6.57
C TYR A 37 -15.94 -2.72 -6.92
N LYS A 38 -15.65 -2.12 -8.06
CA LYS A 38 -16.33 -0.90 -8.52
C LYS A 38 -17.85 -1.10 -8.69
N ILE A 39 -18.28 -2.26 -9.18
CA ILE A 39 -19.69 -2.58 -9.37
C ILE A 39 -20.37 -2.81 -8.02
N PHE A 40 -19.82 -3.66 -7.15
CA PHE A 40 -20.44 -3.97 -5.85
C PHE A 40 -20.44 -2.78 -4.89
N TYR A 41 -19.44 -1.90 -4.96
CA TYR A 41 -19.30 -0.73 -4.09
C TYR A 41 -19.38 0.59 -4.86
N PHE A 42 -20.29 0.67 -5.85
CA PHE A 42 -20.40 1.81 -6.76
C PHE A 42 -20.66 3.15 -6.04
N LYS A 43 -21.29 3.14 -4.86
CA LYS A 43 -21.51 4.31 -4.01
C LYS A 43 -20.25 4.78 -3.29
N ASN A 44 -19.36 3.86 -2.98
CA ASN A 44 -18.13 4.11 -2.22
C ASN A 44 -16.92 4.33 -3.13
N ILE A 45 -16.80 3.60 -4.25
CA ILE A 45 -15.62 3.59 -5.10
C ILE A 45 -15.81 4.47 -6.33
N LYS A 46 -15.04 5.56 -6.40
CA LYS A 46 -14.86 6.36 -7.61
C LYS A 46 -13.50 6.02 -8.23
N SER A 47 -13.52 5.31 -9.35
CA SER A 47 -12.29 4.83 -9.98
C SER A 47 -12.33 4.84 -11.49
N SER A 48 -11.15 4.88 -12.10
CA SER A 48 -10.89 4.51 -13.50
C SER A 48 -10.48 3.03 -13.59
N ILE A 49 -9.58 2.68 -14.51
CA ILE A 49 -9.01 1.34 -14.63
C ILE A 49 -7.91 1.16 -13.57
N PHE A 50 -8.01 0.12 -12.78
CA PHE A 50 -6.99 -0.29 -11.81
C PHE A 50 -6.93 -1.82 -11.73
N PHE A 51 -5.82 -2.32 -11.21
CA PHE A 51 -5.47 -3.74 -11.23
C PHE A 51 -5.43 -4.30 -9.82
N ILE A 52 -6.16 -5.37 -9.55
CA ILE A 52 -6.09 -6.13 -8.30
C ILE A 52 -5.71 -7.58 -8.61
N GLN A 53 -4.56 -8.01 -8.14
CA GLN A 53 -4.11 -9.39 -8.30
C GLN A 53 -4.79 -10.35 -7.31
N SER A 54 -4.54 -11.64 -7.49
CA SER A 54 -5.17 -12.72 -6.73
C SER A 54 -4.94 -12.59 -5.22
N ARG A 55 -5.90 -13.06 -4.42
CA ARG A 55 -5.90 -13.05 -2.95
C ARG A 55 -5.87 -11.65 -2.31
N SER A 56 -5.91 -10.58 -3.12
CA SER A 56 -6.07 -9.23 -2.59
C SER A 56 -7.53 -8.89 -2.40
N LYS A 57 -7.85 -8.14 -1.36
CA LYS A 57 -9.23 -7.80 -1.00
C LYS A 57 -9.37 -6.36 -0.52
N MET A 58 -10.58 -5.84 -0.71
CA MET A 58 -11.04 -4.57 -0.16
C MET A 58 -12.24 -4.85 0.73
N ASP A 59 -12.10 -4.61 2.03
CA ASP A 59 -13.16 -4.73 3.02
C ASP A 59 -13.71 -3.33 3.31
N ILE A 60 -14.93 -3.05 2.88
CA ILE A 60 -15.60 -1.75 3.01
C ILE A 60 -16.78 -1.93 3.97
N PHE A 61 -16.66 -1.39 5.19
CA PHE A 61 -17.59 -1.67 6.28
C PHE A 61 -18.68 -0.61 6.45
N SER A 62 -18.55 0.55 5.78
CA SER A 62 -19.51 1.64 5.92
C SER A 62 -19.92 2.23 4.57
N ASN A 63 -21.18 2.63 4.44
CA ASN A 63 -21.67 3.37 3.28
C ASN A 63 -21.17 4.81 3.20
N LYS A 64 -20.57 5.34 4.27
CA LYS A 64 -19.97 6.67 4.34
C LYS A 64 -18.54 6.71 3.83
N CYS A 65 -17.88 5.54 3.72
CA CYS A 65 -16.52 5.46 3.20
C CYS A 65 -16.43 5.99 1.77
N ARG A 66 -15.36 6.71 1.46
CA ARG A 66 -15.05 7.22 0.12
C ARG A 66 -13.70 6.68 -0.35
N ILE A 67 -13.68 6.01 -1.49
CA ILE A 67 -12.47 5.46 -2.08
C ILE A 67 -12.29 6.07 -3.47
N ILE A 68 -11.20 6.76 -3.67
CA ILE A 68 -10.84 7.37 -4.96
C ILE A 68 -9.58 6.69 -5.47
N ILE A 69 -9.70 5.95 -6.56
CA ILE A 69 -8.56 5.26 -7.20
C ILE A 69 -8.37 5.85 -8.60
N LYS A 70 -7.23 6.47 -8.80
CA LYS A 70 -6.86 7.05 -10.10
C LYS A 70 -6.40 5.97 -11.09
N PRO A 71 -6.22 6.30 -12.39
CA PRO A 71 -5.85 5.31 -13.40
C PRO A 71 -4.52 4.60 -13.12
N PHE A 72 -4.41 3.37 -13.60
CA PHE A 72 -3.18 2.57 -13.61
C PHE A 72 -2.58 2.27 -12.23
N VAL A 73 -3.41 2.29 -11.18
CA VAL A 73 -3.03 1.76 -9.87
C VAL A 73 -2.91 0.25 -9.96
N PHE A 74 -1.82 -0.30 -9.45
CA PHE A 74 -1.51 -1.71 -9.47
C PHE A 74 -1.36 -2.27 -8.06
N ILE A 75 -2.30 -3.12 -7.64
CA ILE A 75 -2.31 -3.77 -6.32
C ILE A 75 -1.96 -5.25 -6.52
N ARG A 76 -0.81 -5.67 -6.01
CA ARG A 76 -0.33 -7.03 -6.12
C ARG A 76 -0.99 -7.97 -5.11
N ARG A 77 -0.50 -9.19 -5.04
CA ARG A 77 -1.12 -10.33 -4.33
C ARG A 77 -1.17 -10.13 -2.82
N ASN A 78 -2.16 -10.77 -2.18
CA ASN A 78 -2.32 -10.83 -0.72
C ASN A 78 -2.40 -9.45 -0.03
N THR A 79 -2.71 -8.39 -0.77
CA THR A 79 -2.86 -7.04 -0.21
C THR A 79 -4.27 -6.87 0.33
N THR A 80 -4.39 -6.32 1.53
CA THR A 80 -5.67 -6.06 2.17
C THR A 80 -5.85 -4.56 2.35
N ILE A 81 -6.99 -4.02 1.88
CA ILE A 81 -7.42 -2.64 2.12
C ILE A 81 -8.69 -2.72 2.95
N ARG A 82 -8.64 -2.20 4.17
CA ARG A 82 -9.79 -2.06 5.06
C ARG A 82 -10.14 -0.60 5.22
N ILE A 83 -11.41 -0.28 5.09
CA ILE A 83 -11.91 1.08 5.25
C ILE A 83 -13.24 1.06 6.01
N ASP A 84 -13.34 1.89 7.03
CA ASP A 84 -14.50 1.94 7.92
C ASP A 84 -14.84 3.37 8.36
N GLY A 85 -16.05 3.54 8.86
CA GLY A 85 -16.56 4.83 9.35
C GLY A 85 -16.80 5.86 8.23
N ASP A 86 -16.67 7.13 8.56
CA ASP A 86 -16.68 8.25 7.60
C ASP A 86 -15.24 8.58 7.19
N SER A 87 -14.65 7.71 6.40
CA SER A 87 -13.24 7.77 6.06
C SER A 87 -12.99 7.92 4.56
N THR A 88 -11.81 8.41 4.21
CA THR A 88 -11.44 8.66 2.82
C THR A 88 -10.09 8.03 2.48
N LEU A 89 -10.07 7.15 1.48
CA LEU A 89 -8.85 6.63 0.88
C LEU A 89 -8.68 7.19 -0.52
N HIS A 90 -7.59 7.91 -0.75
CA HIS A 90 -7.20 8.42 -2.07
C HIS A 90 -5.91 7.75 -2.53
N ILE A 91 -5.94 7.14 -3.72
CA ILE A 91 -4.77 6.53 -4.37
C ILE A 91 -4.57 7.21 -5.72
N GLY A 92 -3.43 7.89 -5.88
CA GLY A 92 -3.01 8.58 -7.09
C GLY A 92 -2.76 7.63 -8.27
N ASP A 93 -2.58 8.19 -9.44
CA ASP A 93 -2.32 7.42 -10.65
C ASP A 93 -0.93 6.76 -10.63
N HIS A 94 -0.81 5.62 -11.31
CA HIS A 94 0.44 4.85 -11.41
C HIS A 94 1.05 4.44 -10.05
N VAL A 95 0.26 4.43 -8.96
CA VAL A 95 0.72 3.87 -7.69
C VAL A 95 0.88 2.37 -7.84
N PHE A 96 2.04 1.88 -7.42
CA PHE A 96 2.35 0.45 -7.40
C PHE A 96 2.46 -0.04 -5.96
N MET A 97 1.62 -0.98 -5.59
CA MET A 97 1.60 -1.63 -4.28
C MET A 97 1.97 -3.10 -4.44
N ASN A 98 3.08 -3.50 -3.84
CA ASN A 98 3.61 -4.85 -3.95
C ASN A 98 2.85 -5.85 -3.06
N ASP A 99 3.33 -7.08 -2.98
CA ASP A 99 2.67 -8.19 -2.30
C ASP A 99 2.57 -7.98 -0.78
N ASN A 100 1.53 -8.53 -0.15
CA ASN A 100 1.33 -8.60 1.30
C ASN A 100 1.21 -7.23 2.00
N CYS A 101 0.78 -6.19 1.31
CA CYS A 101 0.59 -4.89 1.94
C CYS A 101 -0.75 -4.81 2.68
N ASN A 102 -0.81 -3.94 3.70
CA ASN A 102 -2.04 -3.65 4.43
C ASN A 102 -2.30 -2.14 4.48
N ILE A 103 -3.52 -1.73 4.16
CA ILE A 103 -4.02 -0.37 4.39
C ILE A 103 -5.22 -0.47 5.32
N ASN A 104 -5.14 0.19 6.47
CA ASN A 104 -6.23 0.28 7.43
C ASN A 104 -6.61 1.75 7.59
N CYS A 105 -7.79 2.12 7.07
CA CYS A 105 -8.26 3.50 6.97
C CYS A 105 -9.57 3.67 7.76
N ALA A 106 -9.52 4.46 8.84
CA ALA A 106 -10.66 4.85 9.66
C ALA A 106 -10.83 6.38 9.75
N ASN A 107 -9.96 7.14 9.06
CA ASN A 107 -10.00 8.59 8.96
C ASN A 107 -9.66 9.02 7.52
N LYS A 108 -8.36 9.18 7.22
CA LYS A 108 -7.94 9.60 5.89
C LYS A 108 -6.53 9.12 5.56
N ILE A 109 -6.41 8.42 4.43
CA ILE A 109 -5.14 8.03 3.83
C ILE A 109 -5.09 8.58 2.41
N SER A 110 -4.03 9.32 2.09
CA SER A 110 -3.76 9.82 0.74
C SER A 110 -2.40 9.37 0.26
N ILE A 111 -2.35 8.75 -0.92
CA ILE A 111 -1.13 8.26 -1.56
C ILE A 111 -1.00 8.96 -2.91
N GLY A 112 0.05 9.74 -3.08
CA GLY A 112 0.34 10.50 -4.29
C GLY A 112 0.76 9.63 -5.47
N SER A 113 0.64 10.21 -6.66
CA SER A 113 0.90 9.55 -7.94
C SER A 113 2.35 9.03 -8.04
N TYR A 114 2.56 7.94 -8.79
CA TYR A 114 3.86 7.30 -9.04
C TYR A 114 4.57 6.74 -7.80
N THR A 115 3.91 6.75 -6.64
CA THR A 115 4.46 6.16 -5.41
C THR A 115 4.54 4.65 -5.51
N LYS A 116 5.65 4.09 -5.03
CA LYS A 116 5.94 2.66 -5.05
C LYS A 116 6.05 2.14 -3.62
N ILE A 117 5.24 1.16 -3.31
CA ILE A 117 5.15 0.53 -1.99
C ILE A 117 5.69 -0.90 -2.13
N ALA A 118 6.79 -1.18 -1.44
CA ALA A 118 7.44 -2.49 -1.45
C ALA A 118 6.64 -3.54 -0.65
N PRO A 119 7.01 -4.82 -0.69
CA PRO A 119 6.27 -5.87 0.01
C PRO A 119 6.19 -5.68 1.53
N ASN A 120 5.12 -6.20 2.12
CA ASN A 120 4.88 -6.25 3.57
C ASN A 120 4.81 -4.86 4.24
N VAL A 121 4.41 -3.83 3.52
CA VAL A 121 4.19 -2.50 4.10
C VAL A 121 2.81 -2.42 4.73
N SER A 122 2.73 -1.83 5.93
CA SER A 122 1.49 -1.52 6.61
C SER A 122 1.29 0.00 6.74
N ILE A 123 0.11 0.51 6.38
CA ILE A 123 -0.27 1.92 6.47
C ILE A 123 -1.52 2.03 7.31
N ASN A 124 -1.45 2.75 8.44
CA ASN A 124 -2.52 2.85 9.41
C ASN A 124 -2.74 4.32 9.79
N ASP A 125 -3.96 4.81 9.68
CA ASP A 125 -4.34 6.18 10.07
C ASP A 125 -4.97 6.25 11.47
N HIS A 126 -4.94 5.16 12.22
CA HIS A 126 -5.49 5.09 13.57
C HIS A 126 -4.76 4.07 14.43
N ASP A 127 -4.90 4.23 15.74
CA ASP A 127 -4.52 3.28 16.78
C ASP A 127 -5.73 3.00 17.66
N HIS A 128 -5.75 1.86 18.34
CA HIS A 128 -6.75 1.59 19.38
C HIS A 128 -6.51 2.46 20.62
N ASN A 129 -7.58 3.02 21.18
CA ASN A 129 -7.54 3.78 22.42
C ASN A 129 -7.50 2.82 23.63
N TYR A 130 -6.32 2.21 23.85
CA TYR A 130 -6.12 1.22 24.93
C TYR A 130 -6.23 1.80 26.33
N LYS A 131 -6.19 3.13 26.48
CA LYS A 131 -6.35 3.79 27.80
C LYS A 131 -7.81 3.99 28.19
N GLY A 132 -8.76 3.77 27.26
CA GLY A 132 -10.19 3.92 27.54
C GLY A 132 -10.63 5.33 27.95
N ILE A 133 -9.84 6.35 27.66
CA ILE A 133 -10.16 7.75 27.99
C ILE A 133 -11.06 8.30 26.88
N GLY A 134 -12.29 8.68 27.23
CA GLY A 134 -13.30 9.19 26.30
C GLY A 134 -14.09 8.09 25.60
N ASP A 135 -15.11 8.49 24.85
CA ASP A 135 -16.07 7.59 24.18
C ASP A 135 -15.53 7.00 22.85
N GLU A 136 -14.34 7.42 22.38
CA GLU A 136 -13.79 6.99 21.12
C GLU A 136 -12.87 5.77 21.28
N ASN A 137 -13.21 4.68 20.59
CA ASN A 137 -12.40 3.47 20.56
C ASN A 137 -11.10 3.60 19.76
N LEU A 138 -10.97 4.61 18.90
CA LEU A 138 -9.84 4.82 18.01
C LEU A 138 -9.23 6.22 18.17
N ILE A 139 -7.91 6.28 18.20
CA ILE A 139 -7.16 7.53 18.11
C ILE A 139 -6.77 7.70 16.64
N LYS A 140 -7.35 8.68 15.96
CA LYS A 140 -7.20 8.89 14.50
C LYS A 140 -6.18 9.98 14.20
N GLY A 141 -5.56 9.89 13.00
CA GLY A 141 -4.66 10.89 12.46
C GLY A 141 -4.40 10.62 10.99
N GLU A 142 -4.52 11.64 10.14
CA GLU A 142 -4.35 11.47 8.69
C GLU A 142 -2.97 10.92 8.33
N VAL A 143 -2.90 10.12 7.25
CA VAL A 143 -1.63 9.73 6.62
C VAL A 143 -1.60 10.32 5.22
N ILE A 144 -0.58 11.12 4.96
CA ILE A 144 -0.37 11.79 3.67
C ILE A 144 0.96 11.35 3.11
N ILE A 145 0.95 10.69 1.97
CA ILE A 145 2.12 10.25 1.23
C ILE A 145 2.15 10.99 -0.10
N GLY A 146 3.21 11.71 -0.36
CA GLY A 146 3.42 12.52 -1.55
C GLY A 146 3.58 11.71 -2.83
N LYS A 147 3.95 12.41 -3.91
CA LYS A 147 4.18 11.82 -5.23
C LYS A 147 5.59 11.22 -5.33
N ASN A 148 5.74 10.19 -6.14
CA ASN A 148 7.03 9.55 -6.44
C ASN A 148 7.80 9.12 -5.18
N VAL A 149 7.09 8.74 -4.11
CA VAL A 149 7.67 8.24 -2.87
C VAL A 149 8.02 6.76 -3.04
N TRP A 150 9.14 6.34 -2.47
CA TRP A 150 9.46 4.91 -2.32
C TRP A 150 9.36 4.50 -0.86
N ILE A 151 8.49 3.54 -0.57
CA ILE A 151 8.39 2.93 0.76
C ILE A 151 9.00 1.53 0.70
N GLY A 152 10.12 1.36 1.41
CA GLY A 152 10.87 0.10 1.48
C GLY A 152 10.12 -1.01 2.21
N SER A 153 10.49 -2.26 1.94
CA SER A 153 9.83 -3.46 2.46
C SER A 153 9.80 -3.50 3.98
N ASN A 154 8.75 -4.12 4.53
CA ASN A 154 8.54 -4.29 5.98
C ASN A 154 8.47 -2.96 6.75
N SER A 155 8.12 -1.86 6.09
CA SER A 155 7.91 -0.58 6.76
C SER A 155 6.48 -0.46 7.30
N VAL A 156 6.34 0.30 8.38
CA VAL A 156 5.05 0.61 9.00
C VAL A 156 4.87 2.13 9.01
N ILE A 157 3.81 2.62 8.38
CA ILE A 157 3.44 4.03 8.37
C ILE A 157 2.30 4.21 9.37
N LEU A 158 2.54 5.00 10.39
CA LEU A 158 1.61 5.22 11.49
C LEU A 158 0.77 6.49 11.27
N ARG A 159 -0.33 6.59 11.99
CA ARG A 159 -1.21 7.77 12.00
C ARG A 159 -0.46 9.07 12.26
N GLY A 160 -0.91 10.16 11.62
CA GLY A 160 -0.29 11.47 11.74
C GLY A 160 1.02 11.61 10.96
N THR A 161 1.26 10.71 9.99
CA THR A 161 2.47 10.76 9.16
C THR A 161 2.23 11.57 7.89
N ILE A 162 3.17 12.46 7.59
CA ILE A 162 3.28 13.20 6.33
C ILE A 162 4.62 12.86 5.70
N ILE A 163 4.59 12.27 4.52
CA ILE A 163 5.77 11.98 3.70
C ILE A 163 5.66 12.84 2.45
N GLU A 164 6.61 13.72 2.24
CA GLU A 164 6.59 14.61 1.08
C GLU A 164 7.09 13.95 -0.22
N ASP A 165 6.95 14.68 -1.33
CA ASP A 165 7.28 14.19 -2.67
C ASP A 165 8.74 13.74 -2.78
N ASN A 166 9.00 12.69 -3.58
CA ASN A 166 10.31 12.10 -3.87
C ASN A 166 11.04 11.55 -2.63
N ALA A 167 10.40 11.45 -1.47
CA ALA A 167 11.04 10.88 -0.30
C ALA A 167 11.21 9.36 -0.43
N VAL A 168 12.21 8.83 0.26
CA VAL A 168 12.50 7.41 0.37
C VAL A 168 12.37 6.98 1.82
N VAL A 169 11.56 5.99 2.11
CA VAL A 169 11.52 5.31 3.41
C VAL A 169 12.34 4.03 3.31
N ALA A 170 13.42 3.92 4.06
CA ALA A 170 14.27 2.74 4.09
C ALA A 170 13.50 1.52 4.62
N ALA A 171 13.86 0.33 4.12
CA ALA A 171 13.20 -0.91 4.50
C ALA A 171 13.23 -1.15 6.02
N GLY A 172 12.13 -1.72 6.54
CA GLY A 172 11.97 -2.01 7.95
C GLY A 172 11.81 -0.77 8.84
N SER A 173 11.49 0.38 8.28
CA SER A 173 11.28 1.61 9.05
C SER A 173 9.89 1.67 9.67
N ILE A 174 9.81 2.26 10.87
CA ILE A 174 8.56 2.67 11.50
C ILE A 174 8.51 4.19 11.43
N VAL A 175 7.55 4.72 10.66
CA VAL A 175 7.44 6.16 10.38
C VAL A 175 6.27 6.75 11.13
N LYS A 176 6.53 7.80 11.91
CA LYS A 176 5.53 8.64 12.55
C LYS A 176 5.98 10.09 12.49
N GLY A 177 5.09 10.97 12.08
CA GLY A 177 5.40 12.40 11.93
C GLY A 177 5.82 12.76 10.50
N TYR A 178 6.80 13.64 10.36
CA TYR A 178 7.14 14.29 9.11
C TYR A 178 8.40 13.74 8.45
N VAL A 179 8.34 13.48 7.14
CA VAL A 179 9.48 13.12 6.29
C VAL A 179 9.57 14.16 5.17
N ALA A 180 10.69 14.84 5.10
CA ALA A 180 10.89 15.94 4.17
C ALA A 180 11.00 15.46 2.71
N LYS A 181 10.67 16.37 1.80
CA LYS A 181 10.83 16.18 0.37
C LYS A 181 12.29 15.85 0.00
N ASP A 182 12.48 15.03 -1.03
CA ASP A 182 13.79 14.67 -1.59
C ASP A 182 14.76 14.10 -0.52
N SER A 183 14.23 13.41 0.52
CA SER A 183 15.02 12.89 1.65
C SER A 183 14.92 11.37 1.79
N VAL A 184 15.82 10.79 2.57
CA VAL A 184 15.78 9.39 2.97
C VAL A 184 15.52 9.30 4.46
N PHE A 185 14.38 8.70 4.82
CA PHE A 185 14.04 8.37 6.21
C PHE A 185 14.56 7.00 6.58
N LEU A 186 15.26 6.90 7.68
CA LEU A 186 15.72 5.63 8.26
C LEU A 186 15.68 5.66 9.78
N ASN A 187 15.30 4.54 10.40
CA ASN A 187 15.44 4.38 11.83
C ASN A 187 16.87 3.91 12.17
N LYS A 188 17.59 4.68 13.01
CA LYS A 188 18.84 4.19 13.58
C LYS A 188 18.56 3.02 14.53
N ARG A 189 19.13 1.86 14.25
CA ARG A 189 19.03 0.68 15.12
C ARG A 189 20.39 0.41 15.74
N LYS A 190 20.43 0.22 17.06
CA LYS A 190 21.62 -0.24 17.77
C LYS A 190 21.56 -1.77 17.81
N ASN A 191 22.49 -2.41 17.14
CA ASN A 191 22.63 -3.86 17.22
C ASN A 191 23.34 -4.23 18.52
N ILE A 192 22.75 -5.12 19.31
CA ILE A 192 23.34 -5.64 20.53
C ILE A 192 23.42 -7.16 20.37
N THR A 193 24.64 -7.68 20.41
CA THR A 193 24.89 -9.12 20.47
C THR A 193 25.24 -9.47 21.91
N LYS A 194 24.49 -10.39 22.51
CA LYS A 194 24.80 -10.93 23.83
C LYS A 194 25.17 -12.39 23.67
N LEU A 195 26.31 -12.77 24.19
CA LEU A 195 26.66 -14.17 24.37
C LEU A 195 25.90 -14.67 25.61
N TYR A 196 25.14 -15.74 25.50
CA TYR A 196 24.67 -16.45 26.65
C TYR A 196 25.67 -17.59 26.93
N LYS A 197 26.16 -17.64 28.17
CA LYS A 197 26.99 -18.77 28.64
C LYS A 197 26.01 -19.90 28.93
N GLU A 198 26.34 -21.11 28.47
CA GLU A 198 25.73 -22.32 29.03
C GLU A 198 26.03 -22.34 30.51
N GLU A 199 25.01 -22.30 31.37
CA GLU A 199 25.18 -22.64 32.76
C GLU A 199 25.62 -24.13 32.78
N LYS A 200 26.86 -24.38 33.13
CA LYS A 200 27.29 -25.75 33.47
C LYS A 200 26.42 -26.19 34.63
N ILE A 201 25.45 -27.06 34.36
CA ILE A 201 24.79 -27.82 35.42
C ILE A 201 25.89 -28.64 36.06
N SER A 202 26.40 -28.18 37.20
CA SER A 202 27.29 -28.95 38.05
C SER A 202 26.48 -30.10 38.63
N SER A 203 26.77 -31.28 38.13
CA SER A 203 26.32 -32.57 38.69
C SER A 203 26.76 -32.76 40.11
#